data_1d1d90b8c2f56c3a89ae48ab58bdbab6
#
_entry.id   1d1d90b8c2f56c3a89ae48ab58bdbab6
#
_cell.length_a   1.000
_cell.length_b   1.000
_cell.length_c   1.000
_cell.angle_alpha   90.00
_cell.angle_beta   90.00
_cell.angle_gamma   90.00
#
_symmetry.space_group_name_H-M   'P 1'
#
loop_
_entity.id
_entity.type
_entity.pdbx_description
1 polymer ?
#
loop_
_entity_poly.entity_id
_entity_poly.type
_entity_poly.pdbx_seq_one_letter_code
_entity_poly.pdbx_strand_id
1 'polypeptide(L)'
;MIHETIHIKNLGPLEDTGVVDIKPLTVFVGNSASGKSTLMKALVLMRYIFKRLSIRAYFHNSHIEENVINFRFRDLLRDNMSVLVTADTYIHYVVTINGNSYSVSYSGGKLSYNAIIPNEDLCFFKEVWVAESRSAIAPLSSQGTLAKNAYLGFFFNETFTEFDNATDAIKHFDLNYIGLDMNVERGGNNQKKFILKPKGSNYSSFELRHASSGIQTTAPLIAMMNYYVQAFDFKLAQKRSIIDLLFEKKLTTQYRPEMELTDMPKYVHIHIEEPELSLDPTSQIQMLNEIIRLAFYSKVDSREIGLVLATHSPYIINSGSSDISSDTTVMQCV
;
A
#
# COMPACT_ATOMS: atom_id res chain seq x y z
N MET A 1 -5.32 -5.42 -18.32
CA MET A 1 -4.16 -5.75 -17.47
C MET A 1 -3.23 -4.55 -17.49
N ILE A 2 -2.78 -4.09 -16.32
CA ILE A 2 -1.80 -2.99 -16.22
C ILE A 2 -0.39 -3.59 -16.25
N HIS A 3 0.52 -2.92 -16.94
CA HIS A 3 1.95 -3.19 -16.90
C HIS A 3 2.68 -1.92 -16.43
N GLU A 4 3.56 -2.06 -15.46
CA GLU A 4 4.25 -0.93 -14.83
C GLU A 4 5.76 -1.13 -14.86
N THR A 5 6.49 -0.05 -15.12
CA THR A 5 7.95 -0.03 -14.96
C THR A 5 8.41 1.21 -14.22
N ILE A 6 9.52 1.10 -13.50
CA ILE A 6 10.16 2.24 -12.84
C ILE A 6 11.68 2.21 -13.06
N HIS A 7 12.26 3.38 -13.31
CA HIS A 7 13.71 3.56 -13.40
C HIS A 7 14.12 4.73 -12.51
N ILE A 8 15.05 4.51 -11.61
CA ILE A 8 15.53 5.50 -10.64
C ILE A 8 17.03 5.66 -10.75
N LYS A 9 17.50 6.93 -10.74
CA LYS A 9 18.92 7.26 -10.62
C LYS A 9 19.11 8.32 -9.55
N ASN A 10 20.23 8.23 -8.82
CA ASN A 10 20.68 9.21 -7.84
C ASN A 10 19.61 9.60 -6.82
N LEU A 11 18.93 8.61 -6.22
CA LEU A 11 17.96 8.82 -5.16
C LEU A 11 18.44 8.13 -3.87
N GLY A 12 19.02 8.88 -2.94
CA GLY A 12 19.61 8.32 -1.73
C GLY A 12 20.66 7.26 -2.07
N PRO A 13 20.52 6.01 -1.57
CA PRO A 13 21.48 4.94 -1.85
C PRO A 13 21.35 4.32 -3.25
N LEU A 14 20.32 4.70 -4.02
CA LEU A 14 20.09 4.16 -5.36
C LEU A 14 20.88 4.95 -6.40
N GLU A 15 21.96 4.38 -6.93
CA GLU A 15 22.76 4.98 -8.00
C GLU A 15 22.05 4.88 -9.36
N ASP A 16 21.75 3.68 -9.80
CA ASP A 16 20.97 3.40 -11.03
C ASP A 16 20.32 2.02 -10.93
N THR A 17 18.99 1.99 -10.87
CA THR A 17 18.23 0.73 -10.78
C THR A 17 18.11 0.01 -12.11
N GLY A 18 18.44 0.66 -13.25
CA GLY A 18 17.93 0.22 -14.52
C GLY A 18 16.40 0.30 -14.57
N VAL A 19 15.82 -0.26 -15.62
CA VAL A 19 14.35 -0.37 -15.75
C VAL A 19 13.88 -1.60 -14.97
N VAL A 20 13.09 -1.37 -13.93
CA VAL A 20 12.49 -2.42 -13.08
C VAL A 20 11.06 -2.66 -13.55
N ASP A 21 10.77 -3.89 -13.91
CA ASP A 21 9.42 -4.36 -14.26
C ASP A 21 8.64 -4.70 -13.00
N ILE A 22 7.48 -4.07 -12.79
CA ILE A 22 6.65 -4.26 -11.59
C ILE A 22 5.55 -5.26 -11.92
N LYS A 23 5.66 -6.42 -11.32
CA LYS A 23 4.73 -7.54 -11.46
C LYS A 23 3.71 -7.56 -10.31
N PRO A 24 2.62 -8.36 -10.42
CA PRO A 24 1.67 -8.53 -9.32
C PRO A 24 2.33 -8.91 -7.99
N LEU A 25 3.37 -9.74 -8.01
CA LEU A 25 4.27 -9.95 -6.88
C LEU A 25 5.65 -9.40 -7.22
N THR A 26 6.11 -8.38 -6.50
CA THR A 26 7.43 -7.78 -6.65
C THR A 26 8.16 -7.86 -5.31
N VAL A 27 9.38 -8.39 -5.31
CA VAL A 27 10.19 -8.56 -4.10
C VAL A 27 11.52 -7.80 -4.25
N PHE A 28 11.75 -6.80 -3.40
CA PHE A 28 13.01 -6.10 -3.30
C PHE A 28 13.87 -6.74 -2.21
N VAL A 29 15.03 -7.21 -2.61
CA VAL A 29 15.95 -7.96 -1.77
C VAL A 29 17.27 -7.25 -1.66
N GLY A 30 17.92 -7.29 -0.51
CA GLY A 30 19.25 -6.70 -0.31
C GLY A 30 19.60 -6.49 1.16
N ASN A 31 20.82 -6.06 1.42
CA ASN A 31 21.29 -5.73 2.75
C ASN A 31 20.54 -4.53 3.36
N SER A 32 20.72 -4.30 4.67
CA SER A 32 20.24 -3.08 5.31
C SER A 32 20.86 -1.87 4.62
N ALA A 33 20.10 -0.80 4.46
CA ALA A 33 20.49 0.45 3.79
C ALA A 33 20.78 0.35 2.27
N SER A 34 20.50 -0.77 1.60
CA SER A 34 20.68 -0.90 0.15
C SER A 34 19.64 -0.17 -0.71
N GLY A 35 18.68 0.53 -0.12
CA GLY A 35 17.70 1.33 -0.85
C GLY A 35 16.35 0.67 -1.12
N LYS A 36 16.08 -0.55 -0.63
CA LYS A 36 14.78 -1.23 -0.82
C LYS A 36 13.57 -0.37 -0.45
N SER A 37 13.56 0.16 0.77
CA SER A 37 12.48 1.06 1.23
C SER A 37 12.44 2.37 0.44
N THR A 38 13.59 2.88 -0.02
CA THR A 38 13.65 4.07 -0.88
C THR A 38 13.00 3.82 -2.24
N LEU A 39 13.32 2.68 -2.87
CA LEU A 39 12.71 2.26 -4.14
C LEU A 39 11.19 2.07 -3.99
N MET A 40 10.76 1.38 -2.93
CA MET A 40 9.36 1.14 -2.64
C MET A 40 8.59 2.45 -2.38
N LYS A 41 9.17 3.39 -1.62
CA LYS A 41 8.59 4.73 -1.39
C LYS A 41 8.51 5.56 -2.67
N ALA A 42 9.52 5.47 -3.54
CA ALA A 42 9.49 6.14 -4.84
C ALA A 42 8.39 5.57 -5.74
N LEU A 43 8.19 4.26 -5.76
CA LEU A 43 7.10 3.61 -6.50
C LEU A 43 5.74 4.07 -6.01
N VAL A 44 5.50 4.08 -4.69
CA VAL A 44 4.26 4.60 -4.08
C VAL A 44 4.02 6.05 -4.47
N LEU A 45 5.06 6.89 -4.43
CA LEU A 45 4.96 8.30 -4.80
C LEU A 45 4.56 8.46 -6.26
N MET A 46 5.17 7.71 -7.19
CA MET A 46 4.86 7.80 -8.62
C MET A 46 3.45 7.29 -8.93
N ARG A 47 3.01 6.21 -8.31
CA ARG A 47 1.62 5.71 -8.38
C ARG A 47 0.62 6.72 -7.82
N TYR A 48 0.96 7.37 -6.71
CA TYR A 48 0.13 8.44 -6.16
C TYR A 48 -0.01 9.62 -7.12
N ILE A 49 1.09 10.04 -7.77
CA ILE A 49 1.06 11.09 -8.80
C ILE A 49 0.19 10.66 -9.97
N PHE A 50 0.38 9.45 -10.48
CA PHE A 50 -0.43 8.91 -11.58
C PHE A 50 -1.92 8.85 -11.21
N LYS A 51 -2.26 8.39 -10.01
CA LYS A 51 -3.64 8.44 -9.48
C LYS A 51 -4.22 9.86 -9.54
N ARG A 52 -3.44 10.87 -9.13
CA ARG A 52 -3.87 12.27 -9.17
C ARG A 52 -4.09 12.75 -10.62
N LEU A 53 -3.26 12.29 -11.55
CA LEU A 53 -3.42 12.59 -12.98
C LEU A 53 -4.67 11.89 -13.55
N SER A 54 -4.97 10.67 -13.16
CA SER A 54 -6.21 9.97 -13.54
C SER A 54 -7.46 10.70 -13.03
N ILE A 55 -7.46 11.18 -11.79
CA ILE A 55 -8.57 12.00 -11.26
C ILE A 55 -8.69 13.32 -12.04
N ARG A 56 -7.58 13.96 -12.38
CA ARG A 56 -7.58 15.18 -13.19
C ARG A 56 -8.15 14.92 -14.58
N ALA A 57 -7.74 13.85 -15.25
CA ALA A 57 -8.28 13.45 -16.54
C ALA A 57 -9.79 13.15 -16.45
N TYR A 58 -10.23 12.45 -15.41
CA TYR A 58 -11.65 12.21 -15.15
C TYR A 58 -12.44 13.52 -15.02
N PHE A 59 -11.92 14.53 -14.30
CA PHE A 59 -12.58 15.82 -14.21
C PHE A 59 -12.65 16.56 -15.55
N HIS A 60 -11.56 16.54 -16.31
CA HIS A 60 -11.52 17.13 -17.64
C HIS A 60 -12.55 16.46 -18.56
N ASN A 61 -12.62 15.13 -18.56
CA ASN A 61 -13.60 14.36 -19.31
C ASN A 61 -15.04 14.52 -18.78
N SER A 62 -15.22 15.10 -17.59
CA SER A 62 -16.50 15.47 -16.98
C SER A 62 -16.82 16.96 -17.14
N HIS A 63 -16.27 17.62 -18.15
CA HIS A 63 -16.46 19.04 -18.50
C HIS A 63 -15.98 20.05 -17.47
N ILE A 64 -15.02 19.68 -16.63
CA ILE A 64 -14.35 20.59 -15.72
C ILE A 64 -13.03 21.05 -16.36
N GLU A 65 -13.02 22.24 -16.94
CA GLU A 65 -11.86 22.76 -17.68
C GLU A 65 -10.74 23.30 -16.78
N GLU A 66 -11.02 23.56 -15.51
CA GLU A 66 -10.04 24.13 -14.59
C GLU A 66 -8.95 23.11 -14.20
N ASN A 67 -7.71 23.60 -14.00
CA ASN A 67 -6.61 22.83 -13.44
C ASN A 67 -6.84 22.57 -11.94
N VAL A 68 -7.80 21.68 -11.64
CA VAL A 68 -8.28 21.38 -10.29
C VAL A 68 -7.18 20.78 -9.42
N ILE A 69 -6.26 20.04 -10.02
CA ILE A 69 -5.21 19.31 -9.32
C ILE A 69 -3.84 19.87 -9.73
N ASN A 70 -3.31 20.74 -8.89
CA ASN A 70 -1.93 21.19 -8.96
C ASN A 70 -1.16 20.63 -7.78
N PHE A 71 0.01 20.09 -8.03
CA PHE A 71 0.91 19.64 -6.97
C PHE A 71 2.36 19.94 -7.35
N ARG A 72 3.17 20.20 -6.33
CA ARG A 72 4.63 20.31 -6.48
C ARG A 72 5.25 19.03 -5.99
N PHE A 73 6.20 18.47 -6.70
CA PHE A 73 6.85 17.22 -6.34
C PHE A 73 7.38 17.23 -4.90
N ARG A 74 8.03 18.32 -4.48
CA ARG A 74 8.58 18.46 -3.13
C ARG A 74 7.53 18.38 -2.03
N ASP A 75 6.31 18.87 -2.28
CA ASP A 75 5.22 18.84 -1.30
C ASP A 75 4.65 17.43 -1.10
N LEU A 76 4.98 16.51 -2.01
CA LEU A 76 4.56 15.11 -1.95
C LEU A 76 5.58 14.20 -1.26
N LEU A 77 6.81 14.68 -1.08
CA LEU A 77 7.86 13.92 -0.40
C LEU A 77 7.53 13.81 1.10
N ARG A 78 7.49 12.58 1.57
CA ARG A 78 7.15 12.28 2.97
C ARG A 78 8.36 11.77 3.73
N ASP A 79 8.34 11.98 5.04
CA ASP A 79 9.44 11.64 5.95
C ASP A 79 10.78 12.16 5.43
N ASN A 80 11.81 11.32 5.43
CA ASN A 80 13.17 11.71 5.01
C ASN A 80 13.38 11.71 3.49
N MET A 81 12.37 11.46 2.66
CA MET A 81 12.56 11.41 1.21
C MET A 81 13.06 12.74 0.62
N SER A 82 12.68 13.87 1.22
CA SER A 82 13.14 15.19 0.77
C SER A 82 14.66 15.38 0.86
N VAL A 83 15.31 14.68 1.80
CA VAL A 83 16.79 14.71 1.97
C VAL A 83 17.48 13.83 0.94
N LEU A 84 16.81 12.80 0.43
CA LEU A 84 17.36 11.86 -0.55
C LEU A 84 17.34 12.39 -1.98
N VAL A 85 16.48 13.40 -2.26
CA VAL A 85 16.33 13.99 -3.60
C VAL A 85 17.39 15.08 -3.82
N THR A 86 18.20 14.91 -4.87
CA THR A 86 19.24 15.83 -5.30
C THR A 86 18.91 16.48 -6.65
N ALA A 87 19.79 17.36 -7.14
CA ALA A 87 19.65 17.95 -8.48
C ALA A 87 19.77 16.89 -9.59
N ASP A 88 20.53 15.83 -9.35
CA ASP A 88 20.81 14.76 -10.31
C ASP A 88 19.82 13.59 -10.19
N THR A 89 18.87 13.68 -9.27
CA THR A 89 17.83 12.65 -9.10
C THR A 89 16.98 12.55 -10.36
N TYR A 90 16.86 11.32 -10.86
CA TYR A 90 16.02 10.94 -11.97
C TYR A 90 15.08 9.82 -11.54
N ILE A 91 13.78 9.98 -11.80
CA ILE A 91 12.78 8.94 -11.61
C ILE A 91 11.89 8.93 -12.85
N HIS A 92 11.74 7.78 -13.48
CA HIS A 92 10.85 7.59 -14.62
C HIS A 92 9.94 6.40 -14.36
N TYR A 93 8.65 6.65 -14.30
CA TYR A 93 7.61 5.66 -14.08
C TYR A 93 6.70 5.62 -15.29
N VAL A 94 6.45 4.42 -15.79
CA VAL A 94 5.55 4.18 -16.92
C VAL A 94 4.48 3.19 -16.50
N VAL A 95 3.25 3.49 -16.83
CA VAL A 95 2.11 2.56 -16.73
C VAL A 95 1.48 2.39 -18.08
N THR A 96 1.29 1.15 -18.52
CA THR A 96 0.64 0.79 -19.77
C THR A 96 -0.72 0.16 -19.47
N ILE A 97 -1.77 0.75 -20.04
CA ILE A 97 -3.16 0.35 -19.86
C ILE A 97 -3.77 0.17 -21.25
N ASN A 98 -4.37 -0.98 -21.53
CA ASN A 98 -4.97 -1.29 -22.84
C ASN A 98 -4.05 -1.05 -24.05
N GLY A 99 -2.72 -1.16 -23.84
CA GLY A 99 -1.70 -0.92 -24.88
C GLY A 99 -1.23 0.53 -24.99
N ASN A 100 -1.85 1.48 -24.28
CA ASN A 100 -1.43 2.88 -24.22
C ASN A 100 -0.49 3.11 -23.02
N SER A 101 0.62 3.81 -23.24
CA SER A 101 1.62 4.07 -22.19
C SER A 101 1.56 5.50 -21.70
N TYR A 102 1.50 5.66 -20.40
CA TYR A 102 1.49 6.92 -19.67
C TYR A 102 2.72 7.02 -18.80
N SER A 103 3.41 8.15 -18.81
CA SER A 103 4.63 8.32 -18.03
C SER A 103 4.57 9.49 -17.08
N VAL A 104 5.24 9.32 -15.94
CA VAL A 104 5.53 10.36 -14.97
C VAL A 104 7.02 10.36 -14.72
N SER A 105 7.68 11.51 -14.91
CA SER A 105 9.12 11.63 -14.76
C SER A 105 9.48 12.80 -13.85
N TYR A 106 10.50 12.60 -13.01
CA TYR A 106 11.17 13.66 -12.27
C TYR A 106 12.64 13.71 -12.68
N SER A 107 13.09 14.87 -13.17
CA SER A 107 14.46 15.09 -13.59
C SER A 107 14.81 16.59 -13.55
N GLY A 108 16.03 16.93 -13.18
CA GLY A 108 16.48 18.32 -13.11
C GLY A 108 15.60 19.21 -12.22
N GLY A 109 15.05 18.67 -11.14
CA GLY A 109 14.18 19.39 -10.22
C GLY A 109 12.75 19.61 -10.72
N LYS A 110 12.37 19.05 -11.88
CA LYS A 110 11.06 19.24 -12.51
C LYS A 110 10.32 17.92 -12.66
N LEU A 111 9.01 17.96 -12.40
CA LEU A 111 8.08 16.88 -12.69
C LEU A 111 7.51 17.09 -14.10
N SER A 112 7.54 16.06 -14.92
CA SER A 112 6.90 16.01 -16.24
C SER A 112 6.03 14.77 -16.37
N TYR A 113 4.95 14.89 -17.15
CA TYR A 113 4.01 13.80 -17.36
C TYR A 113 3.23 14.01 -18.66
N ASN A 114 2.83 12.93 -19.31
CA ASN A 114 1.81 12.98 -20.34
C ASN A 114 0.43 12.77 -19.69
N ALA A 115 -0.41 13.79 -19.77
CA ALA A 115 -1.57 13.94 -18.90
C ALA A 115 -2.93 13.71 -19.58
N ILE A 116 -2.96 13.32 -20.84
CA ILE A 116 -4.22 13.01 -21.53
C ILE A 116 -4.49 11.53 -21.38
N ILE A 117 -5.41 11.19 -20.47
CA ILE A 117 -5.85 9.82 -20.21
C ILE A 117 -7.32 9.73 -20.64
N PRO A 118 -7.65 8.98 -21.69
CA PRO A 118 -9.03 8.81 -22.13
C PRO A 118 -9.83 7.97 -21.12
N ASN A 119 -11.17 8.04 -21.21
CA ASN A 119 -12.06 7.41 -20.23
C ASN A 119 -11.83 5.90 -20.10
N GLU A 120 -11.54 5.21 -21.22
CA GLU A 120 -11.29 3.77 -21.27
C GLU A 120 -10.01 3.32 -20.54
N ASP A 121 -9.06 4.25 -20.31
CA ASP A 121 -7.79 3.97 -19.64
C ASP A 121 -7.76 4.53 -18.20
N LEU A 122 -8.84 5.16 -17.75
CA LEU A 122 -8.94 5.60 -16.37
C LEU A 122 -9.00 4.41 -15.42
N CYS A 123 -8.20 4.47 -14.37
CA CYS A 123 -8.18 3.45 -13.32
C CYS A 123 -8.03 4.09 -11.94
N PHE A 124 -8.39 3.34 -10.91
CA PHE A 124 -8.27 3.78 -9.54
C PHE A 124 -7.24 2.95 -8.78
N PHE A 125 -6.21 3.63 -8.28
CA PHE A 125 -5.16 3.06 -7.44
C PHE A 125 -5.43 3.33 -5.97
N LYS A 126 -5.35 2.28 -5.15
CA LYS A 126 -5.27 2.38 -3.68
C LYS A 126 -3.91 1.86 -3.26
N GLU A 127 -3.07 2.76 -2.74
CA GLU A 127 -1.80 2.40 -2.13
C GLU A 127 -2.01 2.12 -0.64
N VAL A 128 -1.46 1.03 -0.16
CA VAL A 128 -1.47 0.60 1.24
C VAL A 128 -0.04 0.36 1.68
N TRP A 129 0.37 1.01 2.75
CA TRP A 129 1.71 0.83 3.31
C TRP A 129 1.65 0.10 4.63
N VAL A 130 2.50 -0.91 4.79
CA VAL A 130 2.68 -1.69 6.02
C VAL A 130 4.12 -1.54 6.47
N ALA A 131 4.35 -0.61 7.41
CA ALA A 131 5.67 -0.26 7.90
C ALA A 131 6.31 -1.39 8.73
N GLU A 132 7.64 -1.42 8.78
CA GLU A 132 8.42 -2.29 9.67
C GLU A 132 8.06 -2.07 11.15
N SER A 133 7.79 -0.80 11.53
CA SER A 133 7.43 -0.39 12.90
C SER A 133 6.02 -0.82 13.35
N ARG A 134 5.31 -1.62 12.56
CA ARG A 134 3.93 -2.07 12.86
C ARG A 134 3.76 -2.82 14.18
N SER A 135 4.84 -3.34 14.76
CA SER A 135 4.80 -3.93 16.11
C SER A 135 4.33 -2.94 17.20
N ALA A 136 4.55 -1.63 16.97
CA ALA A 136 4.09 -0.58 17.88
C ALA A 136 2.57 -0.38 17.87
N ILE A 137 1.86 -0.92 16.87
CA ILE A 137 0.39 -0.79 16.75
C ILE A 137 -0.31 -1.40 17.97
N ALA A 138 0.09 -2.60 18.39
CA ALA A 138 -0.57 -3.29 19.51
C ALA A 138 -0.50 -2.53 20.83
N PRO A 139 0.67 -2.06 21.30
CA PRO A 139 0.76 -1.25 22.52
C PRO A 139 0.11 0.13 22.38
N LEU A 140 0.24 0.80 21.22
CA LEU A 140 -0.33 2.13 20.99
C LEU A 140 -1.85 2.11 20.94
N SER A 141 -2.45 1.11 20.33
CA SER A 141 -3.92 0.98 20.24
C SER A 141 -4.60 0.92 21.59
N SER A 142 -3.88 0.49 22.65
CA SER A 142 -4.38 0.46 24.02
C SER A 142 -4.34 1.82 24.73
N GLN A 143 -3.66 2.81 24.17
CA GLN A 143 -3.48 4.14 24.76
C GLN A 143 -4.53 5.17 24.32
N GLY A 144 -5.49 4.78 23.49
CA GLY A 144 -6.62 5.61 23.07
C GLY A 144 -6.21 6.89 22.35
N THR A 145 -6.71 8.05 22.82
CA THR A 145 -6.48 9.36 22.19
C THR A 145 -5.01 9.80 22.16
N LEU A 146 -4.17 9.32 23.06
CA LEU A 146 -2.74 9.65 23.10
C LEU A 146 -2.01 9.08 21.87
N ALA A 147 -2.37 7.88 21.44
CA ALA A 147 -1.78 7.26 20.27
C ALA A 147 -2.16 7.97 18.96
N LYS A 148 -3.39 8.48 18.88
CA LYS A 148 -3.89 9.23 17.70
C LYS A 148 -3.19 10.57 17.49
N ASN A 149 -2.61 11.15 18.53
CA ASN A 149 -1.92 12.44 18.47
C ASN A 149 -0.39 12.31 18.37
N ALA A 150 0.16 11.10 18.48
CA ALA A 150 1.59 10.86 18.33
C ALA A 150 1.94 10.79 16.84
N TYR A 151 2.76 11.73 16.34
CA TYR A 151 3.31 11.64 14.98
C TYR A 151 4.61 10.81 15.04
N LEU A 152 4.55 9.61 14.51
CA LEU A 152 5.68 8.65 14.42
C LEU A 152 6.22 8.49 12.99
N GLY A 153 5.99 9.48 12.14
CA GLY A 153 6.30 9.46 10.72
C GLY A 153 5.07 9.16 9.86
N PHE A 154 5.12 9.62 8.61
CA PHE A 154 3.98 9.51 7.68
C PHE A 154 3.59 8.04 7.45
N PHE A 155 4.56 7.20 7.10
CA PHE A 155 4.29 5.80 6.73
C PHE A 155 3.81 4.95 7.91
N PHE A 156 4.29 5.24 9.14
CA PHE A 156 3.74 4.59 10.32
C PHE A 156 2.30 5.01 10.58
N ASN A 157 2.01 6.32 10.50
CA ASN A 157 0.66 6.83 10.72
C ASN A 157 -0.34 6.30 9.68
N GLU A 158 0.09 6.15 8.41
CA GLU A 158 -0.71 5.47 7.39
C GLU A 158 -0.98 4.02 7.80
N THR A 159 0.05 3.25 8.18
CA THR A 159 -0.12 1.86 8.63
C THR A 159 -1.07 1.74 9.82
N PHE A 160 -0.95 2.64 10.81
CA PHE A 160 -1.83 2.67 11.98
C PHE A 160 -3.28 2.99 11.58
N THR A 161 -3.48 3.96 10.69
CA THR A 161 -4.80 4.34 10.17
C THR A 161 -5.44 3.21 9.39
N GLU A 162 -4.67 2.50 8.55
CA GLU A 162 -5.20 1.38 7.77
C GLU A 162 -5.56 0.18 8.64
N PHE A 163 -4.81 -0.06 9.71
CA PHE A 163 -5.19 -1.05 10.72
C PHE A 163 -6.46 -0.63 11.50
N ASP A 164 -6.58 0.65 11.85
CA ASP A 164 -7.78 1.19 12.53
C ASP A 164 -9.02 1.02 11.63
N ASN A 165 -8.92 1.33 10.34
CA ASN A 165 -9.96 1.13 9.33
C ASN A 165 -10.33 -0.36 9.19
N ALA A 166 -9.33 -1.25 9.10
CA ALA A 166 -9.54 -2.69 8.99
C ALA A 166 -10.33 -3.24 10.19
N THR A 167 -9.95 -2.82 11.40
CA THR A 167 -10.58 -3.26 12.65
C THR A 167 -11.90 -2.55 12.96
N ASP A 168 -12.22 -1.45 12.28
CA ASP A 168 -13.56 -0.87 12.30
C ASP A 168 -14.51 -1.63 11.38
N ALA A 169 -14.04 -2.08 10.22
CA ALA A 169 -14.84 -2.80 9.25
C ALA A 169 -15.05 -4.28 9.64
N ILE A 170 -14.00 -4.96 10.12
CA ILE A 170 -13.99 -6.39 10.42
C ILE A 170 -13.76 -6.57 11.92
N LYS A 171 -14.62 -7.39 12.56
CA LYS A 171 -14.55 -7.64 14.01
C LYS A 171 -13.94 -8.97 14.40
N HIS A 172 -13.79 -9.87 13.43
CA HIS A 172 -13.20 -11.19 13.61
C HIS A 172 -12.21 -11.47 12.48
N PHE A 173 -11.00 -11.85 12.85
CA PHE A 173 -9.94 -12.22 11.94
C PHE A 173 -9.46 -13.63 12.25
N ASP A 174 -9.41 -14.46 11.22
CA ASP A 174 -8.86 -15.78 11.26
C ASP A 174 -7.33 -15.72 11.00
N LEU A 175 -6.54 -16.10 11.99
CA LEU A 175 -5.09 -16.18 11.90
C LEU A 175 -4.66 -17.66 11.86
N ASN A 176 -5.22 -18.41 10.90
CA ASN A 176 -5.03 -19.86 10.78
C ASN A 176 -3.57 -20.30 10.73
N TYR A 177 -2.73 -19.49 10.07
CA TYR A 177 -1.30 -19.78 9.91
C TYR A 177 -0.53 -19.88 11.25
N ILE A 178 -1.08 -19.32 12.35
CA ILE A 178 -0.54 -19.43 13.72
C ILE A 178 -1.53 -20.05 14.71
N GLY A 179 -2.64 -20.61 14.22
CA GLY A 179 -3.64 -21.29 15.06
C GLY A 179 -4.39 -20.39 16.04
N LEU A 180 -4.60 -19.11 15.69
CA LEU A 180 -5.30 -18.13 16.52
C LEU A 180 -6.49 -17.53 15.78
N ASP A 181 -7.44 -17.01 16.55
CA ASP A 181 -8.45 -16.04 16.13
C ASP A 181 -8.19 -14.70 16.81
N MET A 182 -8.42 -13.59 16.11
CA MET A 182 -8.38 -12.25 16.70
C MET A 182 -9.76 -11.62 16.65
N ASN A 183 -10.30 -11.24 17.80
CA ASN A 183 -11.56 -10.52 17.94
C ASN A 183 -11.30 -9.07 18.32
N VAL A 184 -12.07 -8.15 17.72
CA VAL A 184 -12.04 -6.73 18.03
C VAL A 184 -13.20 -6.41 18.97
N GLU A 185 -12.88 -6.13 20.21
CA GLU A 185 -13.84 -5.74 21.24
C GLU A 185 -13.74 -4.24 21.53
N ARG A 186 -14.84 -3.63 22.01
CA ARG A 186 -14.84 -2.27 22.51
C ARG A 186 -14.81 -2.28 24.02
N GLY A 187 -13.77 -1.71 24.60
CA GLY A 187 -13.66 -1.47 26.03
C GLY A 187 -14.28 -0.17 26.48
N GLY A 188 -14.12 0.19 27.75
CA GLY A 188 -14.49 1.50 28.28
C GLY A 188 -13.84 2.64 27.47
N ASN A 189 -14.48 3.82 27.44
CA ASN A 189 -14.04 4.97 26.66
C ASN A 189 -13.88 4.72 25.16
N ASN A 190 -14.64 3.78 24.60
CA ASN A 190 -14.63 3.41 23.18
C ASN A 190 -13.27 2.94 22.64
N GLN A 191 -12.37 2.50 23.52
CA GLN A 191 -11.08 1.94 23.13
C GLN A 191 -11.24 0.55 22.51
N LYS A 192 -10.53 0.28 21.42
CA LYS A 192 -10.48 -1.06 20.82
C LYS A 192 -9.55 -1.96 21.64
N LYS A 193 -9.99 -3.20 21.87
CA LYS A 193 -9.19 -4.28 22.41
C LYS A 193 -9.11 -5.40 21.38
N PHE A 194 -7.93 -5.92 21.17
CA PHE A 194 -7.67 -7.00 20.23
C PHE A 194 -7.41 -8.28 21.02
N ILE A 195 -8.42 -9.14 21.07
CA ILE A 195 -8.40 -10.35 21.89
C ILE A 195 -8.02 -11.54 20.99
N LEU A 196 -6.92 -12.18 21.32
CA LEU A 196 -6.45 -13.40 20.68
C LEU A 196 -6.99 -14.63 21.42
N LYS A 197 -7.52 -15.58 20.66
CA LYS A 197 -8.05 -16.84 21.17
C LYS A 197 -7.39 -18.01 20.44
N PRO A 198 -6.69 -18.91 21.14
CA PRO A 198 -6.11 -20.11 20.54
C PRO A 198 -7.19 -21.07 20.02
N LYS A 199 -7.00 -21.59 18.81
CA LYS A 199 -7.88 -22.59 18.20
C LYS A 199 -7.63 -23.96 18.78
N GLY A 200 -8.71 -24.70 19.02
CA GLY A 200 -8.61 -26.11 19.43
C GLY A 200 -7.95 -26.34 20.79
N SER A 201 -7.83 -25.33 21.62
CA SER A 201 -7.23 -25.44 22.95
C SER A 201 -8.08 -24.79 24.05
N ASN A 202 -7.87 -25.24 25.30
CA ASN A 202 -8.52 -24.68 26.48
C ASN A 202 -7.74 -23.49 27.10
N TYR A 203 -6.73 -22.96 26.40
CA TYR A 203 -5.99 -21.81 26.89
C TYR A 203 -6.86 -20.55 26.89
N SER A 204 -6.65 -19.72 27.90
CA SER A 204 -7.37 -18.46 28.05
C SER A 204 -7.03 -17.49 26.90
N SER A 205 -8.01 -16.69 26.51
CA SER A 205 -7.80 -15.57 25.59
C SER A 205 -6.88 -14.52 26.23
N PHE A 206 -6.13 -13.79 25.42
CA PHE A 206 -5.22 -12.74 25.86
C PHE A 206 -5.23 -11.57 24.87
N GLU A 207 -4.81 -10.39 25.32
CA GLU A 207 -4.76 -9.22 24.45
C GLU A 207 -3.52 -9.26 23.52
N LEU A 208 -3.65 -8.75 22.29
CA LEU A 208 -2.57 -8.69 21.29
C LEU A 208 -1.29 -8.01 21.85
N ARG A 209 -1.43 -6.98 22.68
CA ARG A 209 -0.27 -6.28 23.31
C ARG A 209 0.55 -7.17 24.24
N HIS A 210 0.01 -8.30 24.68
CA HIS A 210 0.68 -9.28 25.54
C HIS A 210 1.19 -10.51 24.75
N ALA A 211 0.97 -10.51 23.44
CA ALA A 211 1.45 -11.57 22.57
C ALA A 211 2.98 -11.48 22.33
N SER A 212 3.55 -12.52 21.74
CA SER A 212 4.94 -12.47 21.26
C SER A 212 5.12 -11.40 20.19
N SER A 213 6.36 -10.92 20.02
CA SER A 213 6.68 -9.90 18.99
C SER A 213 6.27 -10.32 17.58
N GLY A 214 6.45 -11.60 17.22
CA GLY A 214 6.02 -12.14 15.95
C GLY A 214 4.51 -12.01 15.72
N ILE A 215 3.69 -12.29 16.73
CA ILE A 215 2.23 -12.13 16.64
C ILE A 215 1.86 -10.62 16.58
N GLN A 216 2.54 -9.78 17.36
CA GLN A 216 2.28 -8.33 17.34
C GLN A 216 2.62 -7.69 15.99
N THR A 217 3.55 -8.25 15.21
CA THR A 217 3.89 -7.77 13.87
C THR A 217 2.95 -8.34 12.80
N THR A 218 2.58 -9.60 12.90
CA THR A 218 1.84 -10.28 11.82
C THR A 218 0.33 -10.14 11.92
N ALA A 219 -0.26 -10.08 13.10
CA ALA A 219 -1.70 -9.92 13.25
C ALA A 219 -2.23 -8.62 12.64
N PRO A 220 -1.61 -7.43 12.83
CA PRO A 220 -2.00 -6.22 12.12
C PRO A 220 -1.86 -6.33 10.60
N LEU A 221 -0.77 -6.94 10.12
CA LEU A 221 -0.55 -7.15 8.69
C LEU A 221 -1.69 -7.97 8.07
N ILE A 222 -2.02 -9.13 8.65
CA ILE A 222 -3.08 -10.00 8.14
C ILE A 222 -4.46 -9.33 8.25
N ALA A 223 -4.70 -8.53 9.29
CA ALA A 223 -5.95 -7.77 9.41
C ALA A 223 -6.11 -6.75 8.27
N MET A 224 -5.07 -6.00 7.95
CA MET A 224 -5.07 -5.06 6.82
C MET A 224 -5.23 -5.80 5.48
N MET A 225 -4.53 -6.94 5.28
CA MET A 225 -4.68 -7.77 4.09
C MET A 225 -6.13 -8.21 3.90
N ASN A 226 -6.76 -8.79 4.92
CA ASN A 226 -8.17 -9.21 4.86
C ASN A 226 -9.10 -8.05 4.50
N TYR A 227 -8.89 -6.89 5.10
CA TYR A 227 -9.70 -5.71 4.82
C TYR A 227 -9.62 -5.29 3.36
N TYR A 228 -8.40 -5.11 2.82
CA TYR A 228 -8.22 -4.62 1.46
C TYR A 228 -8.59 -5.63 0.39
N VAL A 229 -8.43 -6.91 0.68
CA VAL A 229 -8.80 -7.99 -0.26
C VAL A 229 -10.31 -8.23 -0.27
N GLN A 230 -10.99 -8.16 0.88
CA GLN A 230 -12.36 -8.65 1.01
C GLN A 230 -13.40 -7.56 1.30
N ALA A 231 -13.08 -6.57 2.14
CA ALA A 231 -14.07 -5.66 2.73
C ALA A 231 -13.95 -4.20 2.26
N PHE A 232 -12.84 -3.79 1.67
CA PHE A 232 -12.63 -2.40 1.27
C PHE A 232 -13.63 -1.97 0.20
N ASP A 233 -14.38 -0.92 0.50
CA ASP A 233 -15.35 -0.33 -0.43
C ASP A 233 -14.69 0.72 -1.34
N PHE A 234 -14.27 0.26 -2.53
CA PHE A 234 -13.70 1.13 -3.55
C PHE A 234 -14.65 2.22 -4.01
N LYS A 235 -15.93 1.90 -4.19
CA LYS A 235 -16.93 2.85 -4.69
C LYS A 235 -17.05 4.02 -3.73
N LEU A 236 -17.12 3.73 -2.44
CA LEU A 236 -17.22 4.74 -1.41
C LEU A 236 -15.93 5.58 -1.31
N ALA A 237 -14.76 4.93 -1.33
CA ALA A 237 -13.47 5.61 -1.25
C ALA A 237 -13.23 6.52 -2.45
N GLN A 238 -13.55 6.07 -3.65
CA GLN A 238 -13.44 6.83 -4.89
C GLN A 238 -14.41 8.01 -4.91
N LYS A 239 -15.69 7.78 -4.59
CA LYS A 239 -16.68 8.84 -4.50
C LYS A 239 -16.27 9.91 -3.50
N ARG A 240 -15.82 9.53 -2.30
CA ARG A 240 -15.32 10.49 -1.30
C ARG A 240 -14.17 11.32 -1.84
N SER A 241 -13.14 10.69 -2.43
CA SER A 241 -11.99 11.42 -2.98
C SER A 241 -12.37 12.46 -4.03
N ILE A 242 -13.37 12.16 -4.87
CA ILE A 242 -13.85 13.07 -5.90
C ILE A 242 -14.73 14.17 -5.33
N ILE A 243 -15.69 13.80 -4.48
CA ILE A 243 -16.61 14.73 -3.84
C ILE A 243 -15.84 15.75 -2.99
N ASP A 244 -14.89 15.30 -2.19
CA ASP A 244 -14.06 16.17 -1.34
C ASP A 244 -13.31 17.21 -2.19
N LEU A 245 -12.73 16.80 -3.33
CA LEU A 245 -12.06 17.71 -4.26
C LEU A 245 -13.04 18.70 -4.92
N LEU A 246 -14.22 18.24 -5.33
CA LEU A 246 -15.25 19.10 -5.92
C LEU A 246 -15.74 20.16 -4.92
N PHE A 247 -15.93 19.80 -3.66
CA PHE A 247 -16.29 20.73 -2.60
C PHE A 247 -15.15 21.71 -2.29
N GLU A 248 -13.92 21.21 -2.12
CA GLU A 248 -12.75 22.05 -1.87
C GLU A 248 -12.56 23.11 -2.94
N LYS A 249 -12.75 22.74 -4.21
CA LYS A 249 -12.59 23.65 -5.36
C LYS A 249 -13.87 24.38 -5.78
N LYS A 250 -15.00 24.17 -5.10
CA LYS A 250 -16.31 24.78 -5.39
C LYS A 250 -16.84 24.46 -6.81
N LEU A 251 -16.57 23.26 -7.32
CA LEU A 251 -16.87 22.81 -8.69
C LEU A 251 -18.11 21.90 -8.80
N THR A 252 -18.84 21.71 -7.72
CA THR A 252 -20.01 20.80 -7.66
C THR A 252 -21.09 21.12 -8.69
N THR A 253 -21.27 22.42 -9.04
CA THR A 253 -22.27 22.86 -10.02
C THR A 253 -21.85 22.62 -11.48
N GLN A 254 -20.56 22.49 -11.75
CA GLN A 254 -20.00 22.26 -13.08
C GLN A 254 -19.85 20.77 -13.41
N TYR A 255 -19.82 19.93 -12.38
CA TYR A 255 -19.56 18.51 -12.53
C TYR A 255 -20.67 17.80 -13.31
N ARG A 256 -20.32 17.24 -14.46
CA ARG A 256 -21.21 16.47 -15.35
C ARG A 256 -20.47 15.20 -15.78
N PRO A 257 -20.56 14.13 -14.98
CA PRO A 257 -19.84 12.91 -15.28
C PRO A 257 -20.42 12.21 -16.51
N GLU A 258 -19.58 11.88 -17.47
CA GLU A 258 -19.92 11.05 -18.62
C GLU A 258 -19.76 9.56 -18.31
N MET A 259 -18.94 9.21 -17.32
CA MET A 259 -18.61 7.85 -16.93
C MET A 259 -18.94 7.62 -15.45
N GLU A 260 -19.57 6.48 -15.16
CA GLU A 260 -19.77 6.04 -13.78
C GLU A 260 -18.43 5.62 -13.15
N LEU A 261 -18.13 6.16 -11.97
CA LEU A 261 -16.90 5.82 -11.22
C LEU A 261 -16.78 4.33 -10.91
N THR A 262 -17.92 3.64 -10.90
CA THR A 262 -18.00 2.21 -10.57
C THR A 262 -17.39 1.32 -11.63
N ASP A 263 -17.25 1.81 -12.87
CA ASP A 263 -16.81 1.02 -14.02
C ASP A 263 -15.28 1.06 -14.20
N MET A 264 -14.60 1.96 -13.47
CA MET A 264 -13.14 2.01 -13.51
C MET A 264 -12.50 0.75 -12.94
N PRO A 265 -11.46 0.19 -13.58
CA PRO A 265 -10.63 -0.87 -13.01
C PRO A 265 -10.02 -0.44 -11.66
N LYS A 266 -9.95 -1.38 -10.73
CA LYS A 266 -9.58 -1.16 -9.33
C LYS A 266 -8.33 -1.94 -8.99
N TYR A 267 -7.30 -1.22 -8.56
CA TYR A 267 -6.00 -1.77 -8.20
C TYR A 267 -5.68 -1.44 -6.75
N VAL A 268 -5.37 -2.45 -5.95
CA VAL A 268 -4.81 -2.30 -4.60
C VAL A 268 -3.36 -2.71 -4.65
N HIS A 269 -2.47 -1.81 -4.29
CA HIS A 269 -1.06 -2.13 -4.14
C HIS A 269 -0.72 -2.12 -2.65
N ILE A 270 -0.27 -3.26 -2.15
CA ILE A 270 0.10 -3.44 -0.74
C ILE A 270 1.61 -3.54 -0.66
N HIS A 271 2.22 -2.57 0.00
CA HIS A 271 3.66 -2.44 0.20
C HIS A 271 3.99 -2.87 1.62
N ILE A 272 4.82 -3.90 1.76
CA ILE A 272 5.14 -4.48 3.07
C ILE A 272 6.65 -4.41 3.30
N GLU A 273 7.04 -3.66 4.33
CA GLU A 273 8.42 -3.66 4.82
C GLU A 273 8.61 -4.82 5.78
N GLU A 274 9.68 -5.57 5.57
CA GLU A 274 10.14 -6.68 6.41
C GLU A 274 8.99 -7.60 6.86
N PRO A 275 8.32 -8.30 5.93
CA PRO A 275 7.24 -9.22 6.29
C PRO A 275 7.70 -10.27 7.32
N GLU A 276 8.97 -10.65 7.31
CA GLU A 276 9.61 -11.62 8.20
C GLU A 276 9.86 -11.14 9.63
N LEU A 277 9.62 -9.87 9.93
CA LEU A 277 10.04 -9.24 11.19
C LEU A 277 9.59 -10.05 12.42
N SER A 278 10.55 -10.38 13.29
CA SER A 278 10.33 -11.13 14.53
C SER A 278 9.81 -12.57 14.38
N LEU A 279 9.95 -13.17 13.19
CA LEU A 279 9.53 -14.54 12.91
C LEU A 279 10.74 -15.49 12.75
N ASP A 280 10.59 -16.72 13.22
CA ASP A 280 11.48 -17.81 12.88
C ASP A 280 11.31 -18.25 11.40
N PRO A 281 12.29 -18.98 10.81
CA PRO A 281 12.25 -19.35 9.38
C PRO A 281 10.96 -20.05 8.93
N THR A 282 10.43 -20.95 9.75
CA THR A 282 9.20 -21.69 9.41
C THR A 282 8.00 -20.77 9.39
N SER A 283 7.88 -19.91 10.40
CA SER A 283 6.81 -18.92 10.50
C SER A 283 6.88 -17.88 9.38
N GLN A 284 8.08 -17.50 8.89
CA GLN A 284 8.25 -16.60 7.74
C GLN A 284 7.61 -17.19 6.48
N ILE A 285 7.86 -18.48 6.20
CA ILE A 285 7.29 -19.18 5.04
C ILE A 285 5.76 -19.29 5.17
N GLN A 286 5.26 -19.66 6.34
CA GLN A 286 3.82 -19.78 6.58
C GLN A 286 3.11 -18.43 6.40
N MET A 287 3.70 -17.35 6.91
CA MET A 287 3.17 -16.00 6.78
C MET A 287 3.20 -15.52 5.33
N LEU A 288 4.28 -15.77 4.58
CA LEU A 288 4.35 -15.43 3.16
C LEU A 288 3.26 -16.16 2.36
N ASN A 289 3.11 -17.47 2.59
CA ASN A 289 2.06 -18.26 1.94
C ASN A 289 0.66 -17.70 2.24
N GLU A 290 0.41 -17.25 3.47
CA GLU A 290 -0.86 -16.65 3.85
C GLU A 290 -1.08 -15.30 3.15
N ILE A 291 -0.07 -14.44 3.04
CA ILE A 291 -0.15 -13.18 2.29
C ILE A 291 -0.47 -13.44 0.82
N ILE A 292 0.24 -14.38 0.18
CA ILE A 292 0.03 -14.78 -1.22
C ILE A 292 -1.39 -15.35 -1.39
N ARG A 293 -1.81 -16.25 -0.50
CA ARG A 293 -3.15 -16.84 -0.52
C ARG A 293 -4.24 -15.76 -0.44
N LEU A 294 -4.10 -14.82 0.47
CA LEU A 294 -5.04 -13.71 0.61
C LEU A 294 -5.05 -12.84 -0.66
N ALA A 295 -3.90 -12.42 -1.16
CA ALA A 295 -3.81 -11.49 -2.27
C ALA A 295 -4.35 -12.06 -3.59
N PHE A 296 -4.01 -13.31 -3.91
CA PHE A 296 -4.24 -13.86 -5.25
C PHE A 296 -5.35 -14.90 -5.33
N TYR A 297 -5.68 -15.58 -4.22
CA TYR A 297 -6.64 -16.67 -4.21
C TYR A 297 -7.92 -16.41 -3.40
N SER A 298 -8.02 -15.29 -2.68
CA SER A 298 -9.14 -15.01 -1.77
C SER A 298 -9.95 -13.75 -2.11
N LYS A 299 -9.66 -13.10 -3.24
CA LYS A 299 -10.35 -11.87 -3.65
C LYS A 299 -11.83 -12.10 -3.97
N VAL A 300 -12.66 -11.14 -3.59
CA VAL A 300 -14.13 -11.26 -3.60
C VAL A 300 -14.76 -10.63 -4.84
N ASP A 301 -14.07 -9.70 -5.51
CA ASP A 301 -14.57 -8.97 -6.68
C ASP A 301 -13.48 -8.86 -7.77
N SER A 302 -13.72 -8.02 -8.77
CA SER A 302 -12.80 -7.78 -9.90
C SER A 302 -11.57 -6.94 -9.57
N ARG A 303 -11.30 -6.65 -8.27
CA ARG A 303 -10.09 -5.91 -7.89
C ARG A 303 -8.83 -6.70 -8.19
N GLU A 304 -7.82 -6.01 -8.67
CA GLU A 304 -6.49 -6.58 -8.84
C GLU A 304 -5.61 -6.17 -7.65
N ILE A 305 -4.90 -7.15 -7.09
CA ILE A 305 -4.00 -6.95 -5.96
C ILE A 305 -2.56 -7.05 -6.45
N GLY A 306 -1.75 -6.04 -6.15
CA GLY A 306 -0.31 -6.08 -6.31
C GLY A 306 0.38 -6.10 -4.94
N LEU A 307 1.35 -6.98 -4.77
CA LEU A 307 2.20 -7.06 -3.58
C LEU A 307 3.61 -6.58 -3.89
N VAL A 308 4.11 -5.66 -3.09
CA VAL A 308 5.51 -5.24 -3.13
C VAL A 308 6.12 -5.48 -1.76
N LEU A 309 7.11 -6.35 -1.70
CA LEU A 309 7.77 -6.76 -0.46
C LEU A 309 9.20 -6.21 -0.44
N ALA A 310 9.64 -5.65 0.69
CA ALA A 310 11.04 -5.33 0.94
C ALA A 310 11.54 -6.26 2.06
N THR A 311 12.51 -7.11 1.77
CA THR A 311 12.95 -8.17 2.67
C THR A 311 14.48 -8.32 2.74
N HIS A 312 14.95 -8.82 3.87
CA HIS A 312 16.31 -9.30 4.09
C HIS A 312 16.37 -10.85 4.14
N SER A 313 15.21 -11.49 4.17
CA SER A 313 15.11 -12.92 4.43
C SER A 313 15.41 -13.78 3.19
N PRO A 314 16.41 -14.65 3.23
CA PRO A 314 16.63 -15.64 2.18
C PRO A 314 15.49 -16.65 2.06
N TYR A 315 14.73 -16.87 3.12
CA TYR A 315 13.60 -17.81 3.14
C TYR A 315 12.43 -17.30 2.31
N ILE A 316 12.16 -16.00 2.36
CA ILE A 316 11.13 -15.35 1.52
C ILE A 316 11.49 -15.44 0.04
N ILE A 317 12.77 -15.22 -0.29
CA ILE A 317 13.26 -15.26 -1.67
C ILE A 317 13.07 -16.67 -2.27
N ASN A 318 13.49 -17.70 -1.53
CA ASN A 318 13.47 -19.09 -2.00
C ASN A 318 12.05 -19.65 -2.10
N SER A 319 11.14 -19.23 -1.24
CA SER A 319 9.75 -19.74 -1.22
C SER A 319 8.87 -19.07 -2.27
N GLY A 320 9.10 -17.78 -2.61
CA GLY A 320 8.33 -17.06 -3.62
C GLY A 320 8.61 -17.50 -5.05
N SER A 321 9.68 -18.27 -5.29
CA SER A 321 10.11 -18.64 -6.64
C SER A 321 9.43 -19.91 -7.21
N SER A 322 8.78 -20.73 -6.39
CA SER A 322 8.26 -22.03 -6.85
C SER A 322 6.86 -22.00 -7.47
N ASP A 323 5.99 -21.07 -7.04
CA ASP A 323 4.56 -21.13 -7.43
C ASP A 323 4.06 -20.01 -8.36
N ILE A 324 4.86 -18.93 -8.61
CA ILE A 324 4.39 -17.75 -9.35
C ILE A 324 5.44 -17.25 -10.36
N SER A 325 6.02 -18.12 -11.16
CA SER A 325 7.21 -17.83 -11.98
C SER A 325 7.02 -16.78 -13.10
N SER A 326 5.82 -16.61 -13.67
CA SER A 326 5.55 -15.62 -14.72
C SER A 326 5.13 -14.23 -14.20
N ASP A 327 4.53 -14.19 -13.00
CA ASP A 327 3.91 -12.99 -12.43
C ASP A 327 4.70 -12.43 -11.22
N THR A 328 5.97 -12.80 -11.13
CA THR A 328 6.86 -12.37 -10.04
C THR A 328 8.09 -11.63 -10.59
N THR A 329 8.41 -10.48 -10.02
CA THR A 329 9.70 -9.81 -10.18
C THR A 329 10.47 -9.88 -8.87
N VAL A 330 11.70 -10.38 -8.92
CA VAL A 330 12.65 -10.29 -7.81
C VAL A 330 13.78 -9.35 -8.23
N MET A 331 13.97 -8.26 -7.50
CA MET A 331 15.05 -7.30 -7.72
C MET A 331 15.99 -7.31 -6.52
N GLN A 332 17.26 -7.55 -6.79
CA GLN A 332 18.31 -7.41 -5.80
C GLN A 332 18.80 -5.97 -5.76
N CYS A 333 18.64 -5.30 -4.63
CA CYS A 333 19.27 -4.00 -4.34
C CYS A 333 20.65 -4.29 -3.71
N VAL A 334 21.70 -3.86 -4.37
CA VAL A 334 23.09 -4.08 -3.93
C VAL A 334 23.65 -2.81 -3.26
#